data_074ac31a19db10c22c12a707a134b488
#
_entry.id   074ac31a19db10c22c12a707a134b488
#
_cell.length_a   1.000
_cell.length_b   1.000
_cell.length_c   1.000
_cell.angle_alpha   90.00
_cell.angle_beta   90.00
_cell.angle_gamma   90.00
#
_symmetry.space_group_name_H-M   'P 1'
#
loop_
_entity.id
_entity.type
_entity.pdbx_description
1 polymer ?
#
loop_
_entity_poly.entity_id
_entity_poly.type
_entity_poly.pdbx_seq_one_letter_code
_entity_poly.pdbx_strand_id
1 'polypeptide(L)'
;MNRLARLLVASLALVGAAAHAQQVLRVTAIPDESPTELSRKFAPLGQYLESKLGMKVEWTPVTDYAAAVETVVNKKIDLAWFGGFTFVQANVRSGGKIIPLVQREEDEKFRSVFITDAKSGINKLEDLKGKTLSFGSQSSTSGHLMPRSFLLGAKINPDADLKRVAFSGAHDATIAAVASGKVDAGALNISVWEKFVAEKKVDPAAVKVFYTTPAYYDYNWSVHADMPQALQDKIKAAFLALDLNTPQGKEILGLQRATRFIPSKPENYNGIKAAAENAGLLK
;
A
#
# COMPACT_ATOMS: atom_id res chain seq x y z
N MET A 1 -73.12 -13.18 -45.09
CA MET A 1 -71.98 -12.54 -45.79
C MET A 1 -70.91 -12.19 -44.73
N ASN A 2 -69.92 -13.04 -44.63
CA ASN A 2 -68.97 -13.08 -43.53
C ASN A 2 -67.77 -12.20 -43.82
N ARG A 3 -67.51 -11.26 -42.93
CA ARG A 3 -66.21 -10.57 -42.88
C ARG A 3 -65.35 -11.19 -41.78
N LEU A 4 -64.46 -12.07 -42.16
CA LEU A 4 -63.46 -12.59 -41.31
C LEU A 4 -62.40 -11.49 -41.06
N ALA A 5 -62.36 -10.98 -39.82
CA ALA A 5 -61.36 -10.10 -39.36
C ALA A 5 -60.04 -10.93 -39.10
N ARG A 6 -59.02 -10.65 -39.87
CA ARG A 6 -57.66 -11.18 -39.63
C ARG A 6 -57.05 -10.37 -38.50
N LEU A 7 -57.01 -10.96 -37.34
CA LEU A 7 -56.17 -10.48 -36.23
C LEU A 7 -54.70 -10.84 -36.52
N LEU A 8 -53.94 -9.85 -36.96
CA LEU A 8 -52.46 -9.92 -36.97
C LEU A 8 -51.98 -9.73 -35.54
N VAL A 9 -51.56 -10.81 -34.89
CA VAL A 9 -50.83 -10.75 -33.63
C VAL A 9 -49.39 -10.36 -33.98
N ALA A 10 -49.08 -9.08 -33.87
CA ALA A 10 -47.71 -8.59 -33.91
C ALA A 10 -47.04 -8.95 -32.58
N SER A 11 -46.31 -10.05 -32.55
CA SER A 11 -45.42 -10.40 -31.43
C SER A 11 -44.27 -9.41 -31.43
N LEU A 12 -44.38 -8.34 -30.63
CA LEU A 12 -43.28 -7.47 -30.28
C LEU A 12 -42.30 -8.30 -29.41
N ALA A 13 -41.26 -8.82 -30.03
CA ALA A 13 -40.11 -9.32 -29.31
C ALA A 13 -39.43 -8.11 -28.64
N LEU A 14 -39.79 -7.84 -27.39
CA LEU A 14 -38.96 -6.99 -26.52
C LEU A 14 -37.62 -7.71 -26.33
N VAL A 15 -36.66 -7.40 -27.19
CA VAL A 15 -35.26 -7.64 -26.89
C VAL A 15 -34.92 -6.67 -25.76
N GLY A 16 -35.10 -7.15 -24.53
CA GLY A 16 -34.59 -6.48 -23.35
C GLY A 16 -33.07 -6.37 -23.50
N ALA A 17 -32.59 -5.24 -23.99
CA ALA A 17 -31.23 -4.85 -23.78
C ALA A 17 -31.04 -4.77 -22.25
N ALA A 18 -30.61 -5.88 -21.65
CA ALA A 18 -30.07 -5.85 -20.31
C ALA A 18 -28.94 -4.83 -20.38
N ALA A 19 -29.19 -3.61 -19.92
CA ALA A 19 -28.15 -2.65 -19.66
C ALA A 19 -27.25 -3.34 -18.62
N HIS A 20 -26.19 -4.01 -19.08
CA HIS A 20 -25.12 -4.44 -18.21
C HIS A 20 -24.58 -3.16 -17.61
N ALA A 21 -25.01 -2.83 -16.38
CA ALA A 21 -24.34 -1.81 -15.61
C ALA A 21 -22.86 -2.17 -15.67
N GLN A 22 -22.09 -1.30 -16.29
CA GLN A 22 -20.64 -1.52 -16.44
C GLN A 22 -20.09 -1.79 -15.06
N GLN A 23 -19.61 -3.00 -14.83
CA GLN A 23 -19.04 -3.35 -13.54
C GLN A 23 -17.84 -2.42 -13.26
N VAL A 24 -17.82 -1.84 -12.08
CA VAL A 24 -16.78 -0.92 -11.64
C VAL A 24 -15.94 -1.62 -10.59
N LEU A 25 -14.62 -1.66 -10.78
CA LEU A 25 -13.67 -2.07 -9.76
C LEU A 25 -13.22 -0.82 -8.99
N ARG A 26 -13.65 -0.70 -7.75
CA ARG A 26 -13.27 0.41 -6.85
C ARG A 26 -11.93 0.09 -6.21
N VAL A 27 -10.95 0.96 -6.40
CA VAL A 27 -9.57 0.74 -5.99
C VAL A 27 -9.10 1.86 -5.07
N THR A 28 -8.31 1.52 -4.07
CA THR A 28 -7.61 2.49 -3.23
C THR A 28 -6.17 2.08 -2.96
N ALA A 29 -5.40 3.01 -2.43
CA ALA A 29 -4.06 2.77 -1.93
C ALA A 29 -3.88 3.52 -0.61
N ILE A 30 -3.08 2.97 0.31
CA ILE A 30 -2.62 3.74 1.46
C ILE A 30 -1.84 4.98 0.98
N PRO A 31 -2.06 6.16 1.58
CA PRO A 31 -1.38 7.39 1.16
C PRO A 31 0.04 7.45 1.74
N ASP A 32 0.93 6.61 1.21
CA ASP A 32 2.32 6.46 1.69
C ASP A 32 3.26 7.55 1.18
N GLU A 33 2.85 8.25 0.13
CA GLU A 33 3.52 9.42 -0.47
C GLU A 33 2.47 10.52 -0.75
N SER A 34 2.90 11.68 -1.25
CA SER A 34 1.99 12.79 -1.59
C SER A 34 0.94 12.40 -2.64
N PRO A 35 -0.23 13.07 -2.68
CA PRO A 35 -1.29 12.75 -3.65
C PRO A 35 -0.83 12.80 -5.10
N THR A 36 0.07 13.72 -5.46
CA THR A 36 0.63 13.82 -6.82
C THR A 36 1.47 12.60 -7.17
N GLU A 37 2.31 12.12 -6.24
CA GLU A 37 3.12 10.92 -6.43
C GLU A 37 2.25 9.66 -6.54
N LEU A 38 1.20 9.56 -5.72
CA LEU A 38 0.25 8.44 -5.80
C LEU A 38 -0.50 8.42 -7.13
N SER A 39 -0.97 9.59 -7.60
CA SER A 39 -1.62 9.70 -8.90
C SER A 39 -0.70 9.26 -10.03
N ARG A 40 0.55 9.74 -10.03
CA ARG A 40 1.57 9.35 -11.02
C ARG A 40 1.84 7.84 -10.99
N LYS A 41 1.91 7.26 -9.80
CA LYS A 41 2.22 5.85 -9.56
C LYS A 41 1.11 4.91 -10.03
N PHE A 42 -0.15 5.30 -9.80
CA PHE A 42 -1.27 4.37 -9.98
C PHE A 42 -2.11 4.62 -11.24
N ALA A 43 -2.06 5.79 -11.88
CA ALA A 43 -2.85 6.06 -13.07
C ALA A 43 -2.56 5.07 -14.23
N PRO A 44 -1.29 4.79 -14.61
CA PRO A 44 -1.00 3.81 -15.66
C PRO A 44 -1.44 2.39 -15.30
N LEU A 45 -1.32 2.00 -14.02
CA LEU A 45 -1.79 0.71 -13.54
C LEU A 45 -3.32 0.60 -13.63
N GLY A 46 -4.07 1.67 -13.29
CA GLY A 46 -5.52 1.71 -13.41
C GLY A 46 -5.98 1.48 -14.85
N GLN A 47 -5.41 2.20 -15.81
CA GLN A 47 -5.69 2.03 -17.25
C GLN A 47 -5.36 0.61 -17.75
N TYR A 48 -4.25 0.07 -17.29
CA TYR A 48 -3.87 -1.31 -17.59
C TYR A 48 -4.90 -2.31 -17.08
N LEU A 49 -5.30 -2.19 -15.81
CA LEU A 49 -6.32 -3.07 -15.21
C LEU A 49 -7.66 -2.94 -15.93
N GLU A 50 -8.12 -1.73 -16.30
CA GLU A 50 -9.32 -1.55 -17.12
C GLU A 50 -9.25 -2.37 -18.41
N SER A 51 -8.12 -2.28 -19.12
CA SER A 51 -7.92 -3.00 -20.38
C SER A 51 -7.91 -4.52 -20.22
N LYS A 52 -7.37 -5.03 -19.12
CA LYS A 52 -7.27 -6.48 -18.85
C LYS A 52 -8.53 -7.09 -18.30
N LEU A 53 -9.27 -6.33 -17.50
CA LEU A 53 -10.47 -6.82 -16.82
C LEU A 53 -11.75 -6.59 -17.64
N GLY A 54 -11.72 -5.65 -18.60
CA GLY A 54 -12.90 -5.25 -19.38
C GLY A 54 -13.96 -4.54 -18.53
N MET A 55 -13.54 -3.89 -17.43
CA MET A 55 -14.41 -3.16 -16.52
C MET A 55 -13.76 -1.83 -16.13
N LYS A 56 -14.57 -0.85 -15.74
CA LYS A 56 -14.07 0.46 -15.28
C LYS A 56 -13.29 0.28 -13.99
N VAL A 57 -12.15 0.96 -13.86
CA VAL A 57 -11.37 1.06 -12.62
C VAL A 57 -11.52 2.47 -12.05
N GLU A 58 -12.05 2.57 -10.85
CA GLU A 58 -12.29 3.84 -10.17
C GLU A 58 -11.41 3.96 -8.92
N TRP A 59 -10.53 4.96 -8.94
CA TRP A 59 -9.66 5.26 -7.81
C TRP A 59 -10.39 6.13 -6.79
N THR A 60 -10.44 5.64 -5.56
CA THR A 60 -10.99 6.36 -4.42
C THR A 60 -9.83 6.75 -3.49
N PRO A 61 -9.40 8.00 -3.49
CA PRO A 61 -8.38 8.46 -2.56
C PRO A 61 -8.91 8.42 -1.12
N VAL A 62 -8.05 8.15 -0.17
CA VAL A 62 -8.35 8.14 1.25
C VAL A 62 -7.45 9.13 1.99
N THR A 63 -7.90 9.60 3.15
CA THR A 63 -7.21 10.63 3.94
C THR A 63 -5.98 10.10 4.65
N ASP A 64 -6.01 8.82 5.06
CA ASP A 64 -4.97 8.18 5.83
C ASP A 64 -5.04 6.65 5.70
N TYR A 65 -4.09 5.96 6.31
CA TYR A 65 -4.00 4.50 6.28
C TYR A 65 -5.18 3.80 6.97
N ALA A 66 -5.70 4.38 8.07
CA ALA A 66 -6.83 3.80 8.79
C ALA A 66 -8.10 3.87 7.94
N ALA A 67 -8.31 4.98 7.21
CA ALA A 67 -9.41 5.13 6.26
C ALA A 67 -9.34 4.09 5.13
N ALA A 68 -8.13 3.74 4.65
CA ALA A 68 -7.99 2.64 3.68
C ALA A 68 -8.48 1.31 4.26
N VAL A 69 -8.11 0.98 5.49
CA VAL A 69 -8.59 -0.23 6.19
C VAL A 69 -10.11 -0.21 6.32
N GLU A 70 -10.68 0.90 6.81
CA GLU A 70 -12.14 1.06 7.01
C GLU A 70 -12.93 0.84 5.71
N THR A 71 -12.48 1.45 4.62
CA THR A 71 -13.21 1.38 3.34
C THR A 71 -13.24 -0.04 2.77
N VAL A 72 -12.15 -0.81 2.93
CA VAL A 72 -12.08 -2.19 2.45
C VAL A 72 -12.87 -3.13 3.35
N VAL A 73 -12.70 -3.05 4.66
CA VAL A 73 -13.45 -3.88 5.62
C VAL A 73 -14.96 -3.69 5.46
N ASN A 74 -15.41 -2.46 5.19
CA ASN A 74 -16.82 -2.12 4.95
C ASN A 74 -17.27 -2.31 3.50
N LYS A 75 -16.49 -3.01 2.65
CA LYS A 75 -16.81 -3.32 1.25
C LYS A 75 -17.12 -2.10 0.37
N LYS A 76 -16.60 -0.93 0.72
CA LYS A 76 -16.69 0.29 -0.10
C LYS A 76 -15.64 0.30 -1.23
N ILE A 77 -14.59 -0.47 -1.05
CA ILE A 77 -13.46 -0.66 -1.97
C ILE A 77 -13.33 -2.16 -2.25
N ASP A 78 -13.02 -2.51 -3.49
CA ASP A 78 -12.91 -3.88 -3.97
C ASP A 78 -11.46 -4.39 -4.00
N LEU A 79 -10.51 -3.50 -4.31
CA LEU A 79 -9.08 -3.79 -4.40
C LEU A 79 -8.28 -2.70 -3.71
N ALA A 80 -7.40 -3.07 -2.79
CA ALA A 80 -6.58 -2.10 -2.06
C ALA A 80 -5.09 -2.47 -2.09
N TRP A 81 -4.25 -1.43 -2.28
CA TRP A 81 -2.83 -1.54 -2.03
C TRP A 81 -2.53 -1.19 -0.59
N PHE A 82 -2.05 -2.17 0.16
CA PHE A 82 -1.76 -2.10 1.58
C PHE A 82 -0.27 -2.30 1.86
N GLY A 83 0.23 -1.73 2.95
CA GLY A 83 1.41 -2.26 3.63
C GLY A 83 1.05 -3.49 4.46
N GLY A 84 2.06 -4.27 4.87
CA GLY A 84 1.83 -5.50 5.64
C GLY A 84 1.04 -5.28 6.92
N PHE A 85 1.28 -4.18 7.66
CA PHE A 85 0.54 -3.90 8.89
C PHE A 85 -0.89 -3.45 8.62
N THR A 86 -1.13 -2.60 7.61
CA THR A 86 -2.49 -2.24 7.19
C THR A 86 -3.27 -3.46 6.71
N PHE A 87 -2.62 -4.38 5.99
CA PHE A 87 -3.21 -5.66 5.64
C PHE A 87 -3.59 -6.48 6.88
N VAL A 88 -2.68 -6.63 7.84
CA VAL A 88 -2.95 -7.36 9.10
C VAL A 88 -4.13 -6.75 9.85
N GLN A 89 -4.19 -5.42 9.96
CA GLN A 89 -5.33 -4.73 10.58
C GLN A 89 -6.64 -5.03 9.84
N ALA A 90 -6.65 -4.95 8.51
CA ALA A 90 -7.83 -5.24 7.69
C ALA A 90 -8.26 -6.72 7.80
N ASN A 91 -7.29 -7.64 7.75
CA ASN A 91 -7.54 -9.07 7.89
C ASN A 91 -8.16 -9.43 9.25
N VAL A 92 -7.56 -8.96 10.35
CA VAL A 92 -8.07 -9.21 11.71
C VAL A 92 -9.45 -8.60 11.90
N ARG A 93 -9.66 -7.35 11.51
CA ARG A 93 -10.95 -6.64 11.67
C ARG A 93 -12.07 -7.21 10.81
N SER A 94 -11.73 -7.84 9.69
CA SER A 94 -12.71 -8.53 8.83
C SER A 94 -12.96 -9.99 9.23
N GLY A 95 -12.33 -10.48 10.30
CA GLY A 95 -12.41 -11.89 10.69
C GLY A 95 -11.73 -12.83 9.67
N GLY A 96 -10.61 -12.40 9.10
CA GLY A 96 -9.84 -13.16 8.11
C GLY A 96 -10.34 -13.03 6.66
N LYS A 97 -11.32 -12.15 6.40
CA LYS A 97 -11.95 -12.05 5.07
C LYS A 97 -11.20 -11.16 4.08
N ILE A 98 -10.27 -10.33 4.50
CA ILE A 98 -9.38 -9.61 3.59
C ILE A 98 -8.18 -10.48 3.32
N ILE A 99 -7.91 -10.76 2.03
CA ILE A 99 -6.84 -11.65 1.59
C ILE A 99 -5.94 -10.95 0.57
N PRO A 100 -4.61 -11.16 0.60
CA PRO A 100 -3.70 -10.63 -0.39
C PRO A 100 -3.72 -11.54 -1.63
N LEU A 101 -3.75 -10.93 -2.82
CA LEU A 101 -3.68 -11.65 -4.09
C LEU A 101 -2.26 -11.72 -4.64
N VAL A 102 -1.60 -10.56 -4.67
CA VAL A 102 -0.25 -10.38 -5.22
C VAL A 102 0.54 -9.37 -4.42
N GLN A 103 1.85 -9.47 -4.54
CA GLN A 103 2.84 -8.54 -4.00
C GLN A 103 3.96 -8.34 -5.02
N ARG A 104 4.77 -7.30 -4.86
CA ARG A 104 6.03 -7.19 -5.61
C ARG A 104 7.02 -8.23 -5.06
N GLU A 105 7.92 -8.71 -5.89
CA GLU A 105 8.97 -9.65 -5.40
C GLU A 105 9.84 -9.01 -4.31
N GLU A 106 10.11 -7.73 -4.41
CA GLU A 106 10.87 -6.94 -3.44
C GLU A 106 10.21 -6.91 -2.05
N ASP A 107 8.89 -7.11 -1.98
CA ASP A 107 8.15 -7.07 -0.72
C ASP A 107 8.40 -8.29 0.19
N GLU A 108 9.02 -9.35 -0.32
CA GLU A 108 9.46 -10.49 0.51
C GLU A 108 10.67 -10.16 1.40
N LYS A 109 11.47 -9.18 0.99
CA LYS A 109 12.70 -8.79 1.69
C LYS A 109 12.76 -7.28 1.89
N PHE A 110 11.62 -6.70 2.21
CA PHE A 110 11.49 -5.27 2.41
C PHE A 110 12.23 -4.78 3.66
N ARG A 111 12.61 -3.50 3.70
CA ARG A 111 13.36 -2.91 4.80
C ARG A 111 12.88 -1.50 5.11
N SER A 112 13.07 -1.09 6.36
CA SER A 112 13.02 0.32 6.75
C SER A 112 14.42 0.89 6.85
N VAL A 113 14.52 2.21 6.70
CA VAL A 113 15.71 2.97 7.02
C VAL A 113 15.40 3.99 8.12
N PHE A 114 16.39 4.24 8.96
CA PHE A 114 16.39 5.38 9.87
C PHE A 114 17.35 6.43 9.32
N ILE A 115 16.86 7.65 9.19
CA ILE A 115 17.57 8.80 8.63
C ILE A 115 17.74 9.89 9.67
N THR A 116 18.79 10.70 9.51
CA THR A 116 19.09 11.85 10.37
C THR A 116 19.91 12.88 9.60
N ASP A 117 20.00 14.09 10.10
CA ASP A 117 20.96 15.08 9.61
C ASP A 117 22.40 14.51 9.71
N ALA A 118 23.20 14.69 8.67
CA ALA A 118 24.55 14.13 8.60
C ALA A 118 25.46 14.62 9.75
N LYS A 119 25.18 15.82 10.28
CA LYS A 119 25.94 16.47 11.37
C LYS A 119 25.35 16.22 12.76
N SER A 120 24.26 15.44 12.88
CA SER A 120 23.53 15.21 14.15
C SER A 120 24.33 14.48 15.23
N GLY A 121 25.39 13.77 14.85
CA GLY A 121 26.11 12.86 15.74
C GLY A 121 25.41 11.51 15.95
N ILE A 122 24.20 11.29 15.40
CA ILE A 122 23.46 10.02 15.48
C ILE A 122 24.05 9.03 14.47
N ASN A 123 24.51 7.87 14.93
CA ASN A 123 25.13 6.84 14.10
C ASN A 123 24.58 5.42 14.35
N LYS A 124 23.83 5.22 15.43
CA LYS A 124 23.21 3.94 15.82
C LYS A 124 21.90 4.19 16.57
N LEU A 125 21.10 3.14 16.78
CA LEU A 125 19.79 3.26 17.41
C LEU A 125 19.87 3.82 18.84
N GLU A 126 20.89 3.47 19.60
CA GLU A 126 21.06 3.93 20.98
C GLU A 126 21.25 5.45 21.09
N ASP A 127 21.75 6.10 20.03
CA ASP A 127 21.94 7.56 19.99
C ASP A 127 20.62 8.32 19.87
N LEU A 128 19.50 7.61 19.64
CA LEU A 128 18.15 8.18 19.62
C LEU A 128 17.62 8.52 21.02
N LYS A 129 18.21 8.01 22.10
CA LYS A 129 17.77 8.33 23.46
C LYS A 129 17.82 9.84 23.71
N GLY A 130 16.71 10.39 24.21
CA GLY A 130 16.54 11.82 24.43
C GLY A 130 16.38 12.67 23.14
N LYS A 131 16.28 12.05 21.96
CA LYS A 131 16.08 12.72 20.66
C LYS A 131 14.60 12.69 20.24
N THR A 132 14.28 13.50 19.24
CA THR A 132 12.95 13.48 18.61
C THR A 132 12.98 12.58 17.38
N LEU A 133 11.99 11.68 17.26
CA LEU A 133 11.85 10.77 16.12
C LEU A 133 10.50 10.97 15.44
N SER A 134 10.50 11.09 14.11
CA SER A 134 9.29 10.98 13.31
C SER A 134 9.15 9.57 12.75
N PHE A 135 8.04 8.93 13.07
CA PHE A 135 7.53 7.81 12.29
C PHE A 135 6.70 8.33 11.09
N GLY A 136 6.30 7.43 10.17
CA GLY A 136 5.35 7.71 9.09
C GLY A 136 3.91 7.77 9.61
N SER A 137 2.99 6.97 9.00
CA SER A 137 1.64 6.78 9.55
C SER A 137 1.66 5.79 10.73
N GLN A 138 0.70 5.95 11.66
CA GLN A 138 0.53 5.01 12.78
C GLN A 138 0.28 3.56 12.31
N SER A 139 -0.39 3.37 11.18
CA SER A 139 -0.66 2.06 10.57
C SER A 139 0.36 1.63 9.52
N SER A 140 1.49 2.35 9.39
CA SER A 140 2.55 1.98 8.45
C SER A 140 3.40 0.82 8.99
N THR A 141 3.72 -0.14 8.13
CA THR A 141 4.68 -1.22 8.42
C THR A 141 6.08 -0.64 8.52
N SER A 142 6.59 -0.12 7.40
CA SER A 142 7.96 0.34 7.26
C SER A 142 8.23 1.71 7.86
N GLY A 143 7.21 2.54 8.03
CA GLY A 143 7.32 3.85 8.66
C GLY A 143 7.05 3.85 10.16
N HIS A 144 6.50 2.78 10.75
CA HIS A 144 6.18 2.76 12.18
C HIS A 144 6.38 1.39 12.83
N LEU A 145 5.54 0.39 12.49
CA LEU A 145 5.52 -0.88 13.23
C LEU A 145 6.89 -1.54 13.31
N MET A 146 7.51 -1.79 12.15
CA MET A 146 8.80 -2.49 12.12
C MET A 146 9.94 -1.67 12.73
N PRO A 147 10.10 -0.36 12.42
CA PRO A 147 11.03 0.51 13.16
C PRO A 147 10.82 0.46 14.66
N ARG A 148 9.58 0.58 15.16
CA ARG A 148 9.27 0.48 16.59
C ARG A 148 9.66 -0.88 17.16
N SER A 149 9.34 -1.96 16.47
CA SER A 149 9.70 -3.33 16.88
C SER A 149 11.21 -3.52 17.02
N PHE A 150 11.99 -2.99 16.08
CA PHE A 150 13.46 -3.05 16.15
C PHE A 150 14.05 -2.18 17.27
N LEU A 151 13.46 -1.01 17.55
CA LEU A 151 13.83 -0.19 18.71
C LEU A 151 13.56 -0.95 20.01
N LEU A 152 12.38 -1.54 20.16
CA LEU A 152 12.04 -2.36 21.34
C LEU A 152 12.98 -3.55 21.49
N GLY A 153 13.32 -4.24 20.39
CA GLY A 153 14.31 -5.31 20.37
C GLY A 153 15.70 -4.85 20.79
N ALA A 154 16.09 -3.61 20.50
CA ALA A 154 17.30 -2.97 20.96
C ALA A 154 17.19 -2.39 22.38
N LYS A 155 16.11 -2.71 23.12
CA LYS A 155 15.81 -2.20 24.46
C LYS A 155 15.69 -0.67 24.53
N ILE A 156 15.14 -0.09 23.47
CA ILE A 156 14.79 1.33 23.37
C ILE A 156 13.27 1.43 23.24
N ASN A 157 12.63 1.92 24.29
CA ASN A 157 11.19 2.19 24.25
C ASN A 157 10.97 3.59 23.67
N PRO A 158 10.39 3.73 22.44
CA PRO A 158 10.21 5.04 21.84
C PRO A 158 9.39 6.01 22.69
N ASP A 159 8.43 5.51 23.47
CA ASP A 159 7.53 6.34 24.27
C ASP A 159 8.14 6.79 25.60
N ALA A 160 9.19 6.09 26.09
CA ALA A 160 9.85 6.38 27.34
C ALA A 160 11.27 6.96 27.19
N ASP A 161 12.05 6.45 26.21
CA ASP A 161 13.48 6.77 26.08
C ASP A 161 13.74 7.94 25.12
N LEU A 162 12.78 8.25 24.21
CA LEU A 162 12.92 9.37 23.29
C LEU A 162 12.32 10.65 23.91
N LYS A 163 12.86 11.81 23.53
CA LYS A 163 12.33 13.11 23.95
C LYS A 163 10.89 13.31 23.45
N ARG A 164 10.62 12.88 22.20
CA ARG A 164 9.30 12.97 21.57
C ARG A 164 9.23 12.04 20.36
N VAL A 165 8.08 11.37 20.20
CA VAL A 165 7.68 10.69 18.99
C VAL A 165 6.66 11.56 18.25
N ALA A 166 6.82 11.68 16.93
CA ALA A 166 5.88 12.33 16.02
C ALA A 166 5.48 11.36 14.90
N PHE A 167 4.37 11.65 14.24
CA PHE A 167 3.89 10.91 13.07
C PHE A 167 3.70 11.89 11.92
N SER A 168 4.42 11.69 10.82
CA SER A 168 4.37 12.56 9.65
C SER A 168 3.20 12.24 8.71
N GLY A 169 2.64 11.03 8.81
CA GLY A 169 1.57 10.52 7.97
C GLY A 169 2.05 9.81 6.70
N ALA A 170 3.16 10.23 6.09
CA ALA A 170 3.68 9.69 4.84
C ALA A 170 5.21 9.67 4.83
N HIS A 171 5.82 8.86 3.93
CA HIS A 171 7.28 8.67 3.92
C HIS A 171 8.03 9.92 3.43
N ASP A 172 7.53 10.60 2.41
CA ASP A 172 8.09 11.86 1.91
C ASP A 172 8.02 12.98 2.97
N ALA A 173 6.93 13.03 3.74
CA ALA A 173 6.80 13.96 4.86
C ALA A 173 7.81 13.65 5.98
N THR A 174 8.15 12.37 6.22
CA THR A 174 9.21 11.99 7.16
C THR A 174 10.57 12.53 6.71
N ILE A 175 10.92 12.37 5.43
CA ILE A 175 12.16 12.92 4.85
C ILE A 175 12.20 14.44 5.03
N ALA A 176 11.11 15.13 4.68
CA ALA A 176 11.02 16.57 4.81
C ALA A 176 11.15 17.06 6.27
N ALA A 177 10.59 16.32 7.23
CA ALA A 177 10.69 16.66 8.65
C ALA A 177 12.14 16.57 9.17
N VAL A 178 12.92 15.56 8.74
CA VAL A 178 14.34 15.45 9.07
C VAL A 178 15.17 16.51 8.36
N ALA A 179 15.00 16.66 7.05
CA ALA A 179 15.75 17.61 6.23
C ALA A 179 15.55 19.07 6.69
N SER A 180 14.39 19.40 7.25
CA SER A 180 14.10 20.74 7.79
C SER A 180 14.48 20.92 9.26
N GLY A 181 15.04 19.89 9.92
CA GLY A 181 15.40 19.94 11.35
C GLY A 181 14.21 19.96 12.31
N LYS A 182 12.99 19.64 11.87
CA LYS A 182 11.81 19.57 12.74
C LYS A 182 11.88 18.41 13.73
N VAL A 183 12.62 17.37 13.37
CA VAL A 183 12.93 16.20 14.20
C VAL A 183 14.39 15.81 13.99
N ASP A 184 14.99 15.17 14.99
CA ASP A 184 16.40 14.74 14.94
C ASP A 184 16.60 13.52 14.04
N ALA A 185 15.58 12.65 13.94
CA ALA A 185 15.62 11.45 13.12
C ALA A 185 14.23 11.08 12.59
N GLY A 186 14.21 10.21 11.58
CA GLY A 186 12.97 9.68 11.00
C GLY A 186 13.13 8.23 10.59
N ALA A 187 12.02 7.48 10.56
CA ALA A 187 11.98 6.11 10.07
C ALA A 187 10.99 5.99 8.91
N LEU A 188 11.42 5.36 7.82
CA LEU A 188 10.61 5.27 6.59
C LEU A 188 10.98 4.06 5.73
N ASN A 189 10.21 3.89 4.70
CA ASN A 189 10.37 2.95 3.61
C ASN A 189 11.68 3.18 2.84
N ILE A 190 12.51 2.15 2.70
CA ILE A 190 13.79 2.23 2.00
C ILE A 190 13.62 2.64 0.54
N SER A 191 12.61 2.12 -0.17
CA SER A 191 12.46 2.40 -1.60
C SER A 191 12.00 3.83 -1.90
N VAL A 192 11.30 4.49 -0.96
CA VAL A 192 11.00 5.92 -1.04
C VAL A 192 12.25 6.75 -0.79
N TRP A 193 13.07 6.36 0.19
CA TRP A 193 14.36 7.00 0.41
C TRP A 193 15.25 6.94 -0.83
N GLU A 194 15.44 5.75 -1.39
CA GLU A 194 16.25 5.54 -2.60
C GLU A 194 15.74 6.35 -3.80
N LYS A 195 14.41 6.40 -4.00
CA LYS A 195 13.77 7.25 -5.00
C LYS A 195 14.11 8.73 -4.80
N PHE A 196 13.99 9.24 -3.57
CA PHE A 196 14.27 10.65 -3.28
C PHE A 196 15.73 11.02 -3.53
N VAL A 197 16.67 10.12 -3.22
CA VAL A 197 18.09 10.28 -3.54
C VAL A 197 18.30 10.27 -5.06
N ALA A 198 17.74 9.29 -5.78
CA ALA A 198 17.87 9.15 -7.23
C ALA A 198 17.28 10.35 -7.99
N GLU A 199 16.14 10.88 -7.54
CA GLU A 199 15.48 12.06 -8.10
C GLU A 199 16.08 13.39 -7.59
N LYS A 200 17.16 13.35 -6.79
CA LYS A 200 17.82 14.53 -6.19
C LYS A 200 16.87 15.41 -5.37
N LYS A 201 15.82 14.82 -4.80
CA LYS A 201 14.86 15.50 -3.90
C LYS A 201 15.38 15.62 -2.48
N VAL A 202 16.41 14.85 -2.12
CA VAL A 202 17.17 14.92 -0.88
C VAL A 202 18.65 14.76 -1.19
N ASP A 203 19.50 15.53 -0.50
CA ASP A 203 20.95 15.38 -0.59
C ASP A 203 21.43 14.36 0.47
N PRO A 204 21.96 13.20 0.07
CA PRO A 204 22.47 12.21 1.01
C PRO A 204 23.72 12.67 1.78
N ALA A 205 24.37 13.77 1.37
CA ALA A 205 25.43 14.41 2.15
C ALA A 205 24.87 15.28 3.29
N ALA A 206 23.62 15.75 3.18
CA ALA A 206 22.94 16.53 4.23
C ALA A 206 22.09 15.64 5.16
N VAL A 207 21.39 14.66 4.61
CA VAL A 207 20.58 13.70 5.36
C VAL A 207 21.10 12.29 5.07
N LYS A 208 21.50 11.56 6.09
CA LYS A 208 22.08 10.22 5.95
C LYS A 208 21.20 9.13 6.54
N VAL A 209 21.28 7.92 5.97
CA VAL A 209 20.83 6.69 6.63
C VAL A 209 21.85 6.29 7.67
N PHE A 210 21.43 6.05 8.91
CA PHE A 210 22.32 5.56 9.98
C PHE A 210 21.99 4.14 10.42
N TYR A 211 20.79 3.63 10.08
CA TYR A 211 20.42 2.25 10.35
C TYR A 211 19.44 1.73 9.28
N THR A 212 19.68 0.51 8.83
CA THR A 212 18.78 -0.25 7.96
C THR A 212 18.33 -1.51 8.69
N THR A 213 17.02 -1.75 8.72
CA THR A 213 16.48 -2.91 9.45
C THR A 213 16.81 -4.24 8.77
N PRO A 214 16.73 -5.37 9.48
CA PRO A 214 16.54 -6.68 8.86
C PRO A 214 15.32 -6.69 7.94
N ALA A 215 15.27 -7.67 7.02
CA ALA A 215 14.20 -7.81 6.06
C ALA A 215 12.92 -8.36 6.70
N TYR A 216 11.76 -7.98 6.12
CA TYR A 216 10.44 -8.45 6.47
C TYR A 216 9.51 -8.34 5.26
N TYR A 217 8.30 -8.96 5.31
CA TYR A 217 7.27 -8.79 4.28
C TYR A 217 6.57 -7.44 4.43
N ASP A 218 6.29 -6.73 3.30
CA ASP A 218 5.55 -5.47 3.38
C ASP A 218 4.39 -5.44 2.37
N TYR A 219 4.45 -4.67 1.31
CA TYR A 219 3.28 -4.31 0.51
C TYR A 219 2.60 -5.48 -0.19
N ASN A 220 1.28 -5.32 -0.40
CA ASN A 220 0.44 -6.26 -1.14
C ASN A 220 -0.79 -5.59 -1.73
N TRP A 221 -1.39 -6.25 -2.72
CA TRP A 221 -2.71 -5.96 -3.25
C TRP A 221 -3.71 -6.94 -2.68
N SER A 222 -4.69 -6.43 -1.97
CA SER A 222 -5.68 -7.22 -1.22
C SER A 222 -7.10 -6.97 -1.70
N VAL A 223 -7.92 -8.01 -1.56
CA VAL A 223 -9.35 -8.00 -1.86
C VAL A 223 -10.14 -8.61 -0.71
N HIS A 224 -11.47 -8.47 -0.74
CA HIS A 224 -12.34 -9.23 0.13
C HIS A 224 -12.53 -10.66 -0.42
N ALA A 225 -12.45 -11.67 0.42
CA ALA A 225 -12.59 -13.09 0.04
C ALA A 225 -13.95 -13.42 -0.61
N ASP A 226 -14.98 -12.62 -0.34
CA ASP A 226 -16.31 -12.75 -0.96
C ASP A 226 -16.32 -12.26 -2.43
N MET A 227 -15.25 -11.63 -2.92
CA MET A 227 -15.15 -11.28 -4.35
C MET A 227 -15.27 -12.56 -5.18
N PRO A 228 -16.04 -12.57 -6.29
CA PRO A 228 -16.15 -13.75 -7.14
C PRO A 228 -14.76 -14.29 -7.54
N GLN A 229 -14.53 -15.59 -7.38
CA GLN A 229 -13.22 -16.20 -7.63
C GLN A 229 -12.69 -15.89 -9.03
N ALA A 230 -13.56 -15.93 -10.05
CA ALA A 230 -13.19 -15.61 -11.42
C ALA A 230 -12.63 -14.16 -11.56
N LEU A 231 -13.13 -13.20 -10.75
CA LEU A 231 -12.61 -11.84 -10.77
C LEU A 231 -11.27 -11.76 -10.02
N GLN A 232 -11.14 -12.43 -8.86
CA GLN A 232 -9.86 -12.54 -8.15
C GLN A 232 -8.78 -13.12 -9.07
N ASP A 233 -9.08 -14.19 -9.80
CA ASP A 233 -8.14 -14.85 -10.72
C ASP A 233 -7.76 -13.91 -11.90
N LYS A 234 -8.72 -13.17 -12.45
CA LYS A 234 -8.45 -12.17 -13.50
C LYS A 234 -7.55 -11.05 -13.01
N ILE A 235 -7.82 -10.49 -11.82
CA ILE A 235 -6.99 -9.45 -11.21
C ILE A 235 -5.58 -9.98 -10.99
N LYS A 236 -5.45 -11.15 -10.36
CA LYS A 236 -4.17 -11.80 -10.12
C LYS A 236 -3.40 -12.03 -11.42
N ALA A 237 -4.06 -12.59 -12.44
CA ALA A 237 -3.45 -12.83 -13.75
C ALA A 237 -2.98 -11.53 -14.42
N ALA A 238 -3.76 -10.43 -14.31
CA ALA A 238 -3.36 -9.13 -14.85
C ALA A 238 -2.07 -8.62 -14.21
N PHE A 239 -1.93 -8.68 -12.89
CA PHE A 239 -0.69 -8.29 -12.21
C PHE A 239 0.50 -9.18 -12.60
N LEU A 240 0.31 -10.50 -12.62
CA LEU A 240 1.38 -11.46 -12.94
C LEU A 240 1.84 -11.40 -14.41
N ALA A 241 1.01 -10.84 -15.30
CA ALA A 241 1.33 -10.65 -16.70
C ALA A 241 2.13 -9.36 -17.00
N LEU A 242 2.38 -8.50 -16.01
CA LEU A 242 3.23 -7.33 -16.17
C LEU A 242 4.68 -7.78 -16.39
N ASP A 243 5.29 -7.32 -17.49
CA ASP A 243 6.61 -7.74 -17.95
C ASP A 243 7.46 -6.52 -18.33
N LEU A 244 8.67 -6.45 -17.80
CA LEU A 244 9.67 -5.41 -18.09
C LEU A 244 10.09 -5.36 -19.57
N ASN A 245 9.84 -6.42 -20.33
CA ASN A 245 10.14 -6.48 -21.78
C ASN A 245 9.09 -5.74 -22.63
N THR A 246 7.98 -5.30 -22.05
CA THR A 246 6.97 -4.50 -22.75
C THR A 246 7.07 -3.03 -22.32
N PRO A 247 6.82 -2.04 -23.22
CA PRO A 247 6.84 -0.62 -22.84
C PRO A 247 5.89 -0.29 -21.69
N GLN A 248 4.67 -0.80 -21.73
CA GLN A 248 3.64 -0.59 -20.68
C GLN A 248 4.06 -1.25 -19.36
N GLY A 249 4.54 -2.49 -19.39
CA GLY A 249 5.00 -3.19 -18.18
C GLY A 249 6.21 -2.51 -17.57
N LYS A 250 7.18 -2.05 -18.40
CA LYS A 250 8.34 -1.29 -17.91
C LYS A 250 7.94 -0.01 -17.21
N GLU A 251 6.97 0.74 -17.76
CA GLU A 251 6.45 1.97 -17.14
C GLU A 251 5.78 1.65 -15.79
N ILE A 252 4.82 0.72 -15.79
CA ILE A 252 4.05 0.38 -14.59
C ILE A 252 4.96 -0.19 -13.49
N LEU A 253 5.78 -1.18 -13.82
CA LEU A 253 6.68 -1.81 -12.85
C LEU A 253 7.71 -0.80 -12.33
N GLY A 254 8.24 0.07 -13.18
CA GLY A 254 9.15 1.14 -12.78
C GLY A 254 8.50 2.09 -11.77
N LEU A 255 7.26 2.55 -12.02
CA LEU A 255 6.51 3.40 -11.10
C LEU A 255 6.16 2.67 -9.79
N GLN A 256 5.90 1.36 -9.85
CA GLN A 256 5.68 0.53 -8.67
C GLN A 256 6.97 0.16 -7.94
N ARG A 257 8.14 0.48 -8.49
CA ARG A 257 9.46 0.05 -7.99
C ARG A 257 9.52 -1.48 -7.83
N ALA A 258 9.08 -2.18 -8.87
CA ALA A 258 8.95 -3.62 -8.92
C ALA A 258 9.72 -4.19 -10.11
N THR A 259 10.34 -5.35 -9.93
CA THR A 259 10.85 -6.19 -11.03
C THR A 259 9.73 -7.02 -11.62
N ARG A 260 8.86 -7.54 -10.77
CA ARG A 260 7.65 -8.29 -11.13
C ARG A 260 6.69 -8.39 -9.96
N PHE A 261 5.46 -8.77 -10.25
CA PHE A 261 4.52 -9.22 -9.23
C PHE A 261 4.56 -10.74 -9.08
N ILE A 262 4.35 -11.20 -7.84
CA ILE A 262 4.28 -12.61 -7.47
C ILE A 262 3.00 -12.85 -6.65
N PRO A 263 2.49 -14.11 -6.57
CA PRO A 263 1.37 -14.44 -5.70
C PRO A 263 1.69 -14.13 -4.24
N SER A 264 0.69 -13.66 -3.49
CA SER A 264 0.80 -13.46 -2.05
C SER A 264 -0.21 -14.30 -1.29
N LYS A 265 0.01 -14.49 0.00
CA LYS A 265 -0.85 -15.25 0.91
C LYS A 265 -0.80 -14.67 2.33
N PRO A 266 -1.86 -14.85 3.14
CA PRO A 266 -1.94 -14.27 4.49
C PRO A 266 -0.77 -14.66 5.40
N GLU A 267 -0.26 -15.89 5.28
CA GLU A 267 0.81 -16.42 6.12
C GLU A 267 2.13 -15.65 6.00
N ASN A 268 2.37 -14.98 4.86
CA ASN A 268 3.54 -14.13 4.65
C ASN A 268 3.63 -13.03 5.71
N TYR A 269 2.51 -12.60 6.26
CA TYR A 269 2.39 -11.48 7.21
C TYR A 269 2.30 -11.91 8.68
N ASN A 270 2.50 -13.20 9.00
CA ASN A 270 2.49 -13.69 10.39
C ASN A 270 3.55 -13.00 11.26
N GLY A 271 4.73 -12.72 10.70
CA GLY A 271 5.76 -11.97 11.42
C GLY A 271 5.36 -10.52 11.71
N ILE A 272 4.65 -9.87 10.78
CA ILE A 272 4.10 -8.51 10.97
C ILE A 272 3.01 -8.53 12.05
N LYS A 273 2.12 -9.53 12.03
CA LYS A 273 1.09 -9.70 13.06
C LYS A 273 1.72 -9.87 14.44
N ALA A 274 2.68 -10.77 14.59
CA ALA A 274 3.38 -10.99 15.85
C ALA A 274 4.11 -9.73 16.35
N ALA A 275 4.76 -8.98 15.44
CA ALA A 275 5.40 -7.72 15.78
C ALA A 275 4.38 -6.67 16.29
N ALA A 276 3.19 -6.61 15.68
CA ALA A 276 2.14 -5.68 16.07
C ALA A 276 1.52 -6.04 17.44
N GLU A 277 1.31 -7.32 17.71
CA GLU A 277 0.86 -7.82 19.01
C GLU A 277 1.89 -7.52 20.11
N ASN A 278 3.17 -7.81 19.86
CA ASN A 278 4.27 -7.55 20.80
C ASN A 278 4.48 -6.06 21.08
N ALA A 279 4.22 -5.21 20.09
CA ALA A 279 4.28 -3.75 20.25
C ALA A 279 3.00 -3.13 20.87
N GLY A 280 1.98 -3.93 21.17
CA GLY A 280 0.69 -3.47 21.69
C GLY A 280 -0.14 -2.65 20.67
N LEU A 281 0.16 -2.78 19.38
CA LEU A 281 -0.51 -2.03 18.29
C LEU A 281 -1.63 -2.81 17.62
N LEU A 282 -1.78 -4.07 17.94
CA LEU A 282 -2.89 -4.93 17.51
C LEU A 282 -3.47 -5.59 18.76
N LYS A 283 -4.79 -5.46 18.93
CA LYS A 283 -5.54 -6.04 20.05
C LYS A 283 -6.42 -7.17 19.54
#